data_e824c07871e086bb2dd45c1e642ae950
#
_entry.id   e824c07871e086bb2dd45c1e642ae950
#
_cell.length_a   1.000
_cell.length_b   1.000
_cell.length_c   1.000
_cell.angle_alpha   90.00
_cell.angle_beta   90.00
_cell.angle_gamma   90.00
#
_symmetry.space_group_name_H-M   'P 1'
#
loop_
_entity.id
_entity.type
_entity.pdbx_description
1 polymer ?
#
loop_
_entity_poly.entity_id
_entity_poly.type
_entity_poly.pdbx_seq_one_letter_code
_entity_poly.pdbx_strand_id
1 'polypeptide(L)'
;MPEVENIHILAHSRGTDITTTALRELVIEARASGKNPQETLKIRNLIMAAPDLDYGVVTQRLIAEKFGPAIGKITIYMNQGDSALGIAQTLMKGVRFGRLTAQKQTDREAQIFQNIRNVCFVNVKGVKGFVGHGYFKNHPGALSDIIKLITLDAEPGSTERPLTKIESNFWSLDRDYLQTDIPETQLISRRPQTDG
;
A
#
# COMPACT_ATOMS: atom_id res chain seq x y z
N MET A 1 17.95 9.96 25.34
CA MET A 1 17.41 10.04 23.97
C MET A 1 15.93 9.75 24.04
N PRO A 2 15.06 10.49 23.32
CA PRO A 2 13.67 10.10 23.26
C PRO A 2 13.56 8.69 22.70
N GLU A 3 12.69 7.88 23.29
CA GLU A 3 12.45 6.53 22.83
C GLU A 3 11.69 6.56 21.51
N VAL A 4 12.09 5.74 20.54
CA VAL A 4 11.34 5.61 19.27
C VAL A 4 10.04 4.89 19.56
N GLU A 5 8.92 5.53 19.26
CA GLU A 5 7.59 4.96 19.48
C GLU A 5 7.06 4.23 18.25
N ASN A 6 7.26 4.80 17.06
CA ASN A 6 6.77 4.26 15.80
C ASN A 6 7.81 4.37 14.70
N ILE A 7 7.89 3.34 13.88
CA ILE A 7 8.71 3.27 12.67
C ILE A 7 7.78 3.13 11.46
N HIS A 8 8.01 3.96 10.43
CA HIS A 8 7.34 3.85 9.15
C HIS A 8 8.36 3.48 8.09
N ILE A 9 8.06 2.47 7.29
CA ILE A 9 8.95 1.96 6.23
C ILE A 9 8.25 2.12 4.89
N LEU A 10 8.91 2.82 3.95
CA LEU A 10 8.49 2.91 2.55
C LEU A 10 9.49 2.15 1.69
N ALA A 11 9.04 1.07 1.08
CA ALA A 11 9.81 0.25 0.16
C ALA A 11 9.26 0.35 -1.27
N HIS A 12 10.14 0.41 -2.26
CA HIS A 12 9.78 0.55 -3.67
C HIS A 12 10.39 -0.53 -4.54
N SER A 13 9.59 -1.07 -5.47
CA SER A 13 10.04 -2.03 -6.49
C SER A 13 10.76 -3.24 -5.86
N ARG A 14 11.94 -3.58 -6.33
CA ARG A 14 12.77 -4.66 -5.76
C ARG A 14 13.16 -4.43 -4.30
N GLY A 15 13.17 -3.19 -3.82
CA GLY A 15 13.36 -2.87 -2.42
C GLY A 15 12.30 -3.51 -1.52
N THR A 16 11.12 -3.80 -2.04
CA THR A 16 10.07 -4.49 -1.30
C THR A 16 10.45 -5.92 -0.94
N ASP A 17 11.12 -6.64 -1.82
CA ASP A 17 11.60 -8.00 -1.54
C ASP A 17 12.69 -7.99 -0.46
N ILE A 18 13.66 -7.09 -0.58
CA ILE A 18 14.73 -6.94 0.40
C ILE A 18 14.15 -6.58 1.78
N THR A 19 13.24 -5.60 1.81
CA THR A 19 12.61 -5.14 3.06
C THR A 19 11.79 -6.25 3.70
N THR A 20 10.93 -6.93 2.95
CA THR A 20 10.10 -8.00 3.51
C THR A 20 10.92 -9.20 3.96
N THR A 21 12.04 -9.50 3.29
CA THR A 21 12.98 -10.53 3.73
C THR A 21 13.62 -10.15 5.06
N ALA A 22 14.18 -8.94 5.18
CA ALA A 22 14.80 -8.47 6.40
C ALA A 22 13.82 -8.44 7.58
N LEU A 23 12.61 -7.92 7.36
CA LEU A 23 11.57 -7.88 8.40
C LEU A 23 11.12 -9.27 8.84
N ARG A 24 11.05 -10.22 7.90
CA ARG A 24 10.76 -11.62 8.22
C ARG A 24 11.81 -12.20 9.19
N GLU A 25 13.09 -11.99 8.91
CA GLU A 25 14.17 -12.48 9.79
C GLU A 25 14.06 -11.84 11.19
N LEU A 26 13.82 -10.53 11.28
CA LEU A 26 13.63 -9.85 12.56
C LEU A 26 12.42 -10.37 13.35
N VAL A 27 11.32 -10.69 12.66
CA VAL A 27 10.13 -11.29 13.29
C VAL A 27 10.44 -12.68 13.84
N ILE A 28 11.20 -13.50 13.09
CA ILE A 28 11.62 -14.82 13.53
C ILE A 28 12.53 -14.71 14.75
N GLU A 29 13.51 -13.81 14.72
CA GLU A 29 14.44 -13.57 15.82
C GLU A 29 13.70 -13.10 17.10
N ALA A 30 12.78 -12.15 16.98
CA ALA A 30 11.99 -11.68 18.10
C ALA A 30 11.19 -12.83 18.75
N ARG A 31 10.53 -13.66 17.94
CA ARG A 31 9.79 -14.84 18.42
C ARG A 31 10.70 -15.88 19.07
N ALA A 32 11.85 -16.18 18.46
CA ALA A 32 12.82 -17.12 19.00
C ALA A 32 13.37 -16.66 20.36
N SER A 33 13.43 -15.34 20.57
CA SER A 33 13.83 -14.72 21.83
C SER A 33 12.68 -14.57 22.84
N GLY A 34 11.49 -15.11 22.57
CA GLY A 34 10.30 -15.01 23.44
C GLY A 34 9.71 -13.61 23.50
N LYS A 35 10.06 -12.70 22.57
CA LYS A 35 9.57 -11.34 22.52
C LYS A 35 8.36 -11.22 21.59
N ASN A 36 7.48 -10.24 21.86
CA ASN A 36 6.43 -9.84 20.95
C ASN A 36 7.04 -9.05 19.77
N PRO A 37 6.97 -9.54 18.52
CA PRO A 37 7.56 -8.84 17.38
C PRO A 37 6.99 -7.43 17.17
N GLN A 38 5.69 -7.22 17.36
CA GLN A 38 5.05 -5.93 17.17
C GLN A 38 5.59 -4.87 18.14
N GLU A 39 5.74 -5.23 19.41
CA GLU A 39 6.29 -4.35 20.44
C GLU A 39 7.80 -4.12 20.26
N THR A 40 8.51 -5.15 19.79
CA THR A 40 9.97 -5.09 19.61
C THR A 40 10.35 -4.25 18.40
N LEU A 41 9.68 -4.46 17.26
CA LEU A 41 10.01 -3.81 16.00
C LEU A 41 9.37 -2.42 15.87
N LYS A 42 8.27 -2.17 16.57
CA LYS A 42 7.54 -0.89 16.58
C LYS A 42 7.19 -0.36 15.18
N ILE A 43 6.99 -1.28 14.21
CA ILE A 43 6.67 -0.90 12.83
C ILE A 43 5.19 -0.58 12.74
N ARG A 44 4.86 0.70 12.68
CA ARG A 44 3.49 1.18 12.58
C ARG A 44 2.93 1.02 11.18
N ASN A 45 3.69 1.44 10.15
CA ASN A 45 3.29 1.35 8.76
C ASN A 45 4.41 0.75 7.89
N LEU A 46 4.10 -0.31 7.15
CA LEU A 46 4.89 -0.82 6.04
C LEU A 46 4.17 -0.44 4.74
N ILE A 47 4.79 0.41 3.95
CA ILE A 47 4.28 0.91 2.68
C ILE A 47 5.09 0.27 1.56
N MET A 48 4.43 -0.47 0.69
CA MET A 48 5.05 -1.11 -0.47
C MET A 48 4.52 -0.45 -1.75
N ALA A 49 5.38 0.28 -2.45
CA ALA A 49 5.05 0.99 -3.68
C ALA A 49 5.56 0.23 -4.90
N ALA A 50 4.68 -0.10 -5.84
CA ALA A 50 4.99 -0.88 -7.04
C ALA A 50 5.85 -2.13 -6.72
N PRO A 51 5.41 -3.01 -5.81
CA PRO A 51 6.21 -4.11 -5.34
C PRO A 51 6.56 -5.08 -6.47
N ASP A 52 7.85 -5.42 -6.57
CA ASP A 52 8.35 -6.46 -7.47
C ASP A 52 8.47 -7.78 -6.69
N LEU A 53 7.33 -8.29 -6.26
CA LEU A 53 7.20 -9.51 -5.48
C LEU A 53 6.33 -10.52 -6.23
N ASP A 54 6.68 -11.79 -6.13
CA ASP A 54 5.80 -12.88 -6.53
C ASP A 54 4.64 -13.03 -5.54
N TYR A 55 3.43 -13.27 -6.06
CA TYR A 55 2.24 -13.41 -5.24
C TYR A 55 2.35 -14.55 -4.21
N GLY A 56 2.90 -15.69 -4.63
CA GLY A 56 3.12 -16.84 -3.73
C GLY A 56 4.05 -16.49 -2.57
N VAL A 57 5.11 -15.73 -2.83
CA VAL A 57 6.05 -15.24 -1.80
C VAL A 57 5.36 -14.31 -0.81
N VAL A 58 4.52 -13.39 -1.29
CA VAL A 58 3.77 -12.50 -0.41
C VAL A 58 2.79 -13.28 0.46
N THR A 59 2.03 -14.19 -0.14
CA THR A 59 1.07 -15.04 0.58
C THR A 59 1.77 -15.88 1.63
N GLN A 60 2.90 -16.50 1.30
CA GLN A 60 3.70 -17.27 2.25
C GLN A 60 4.16 -16.41 3.42
N ARG A 61 4.80 -15.27 3.14
CA ARG A 61 5.36 -14.40 4.19
C ARG A 61 4.29 -13.79 5.07
N LEU A 62 3.25 -13.18 4.48
CA LEU A 62 2.23 -12.47 5.25
C LEU A 62 1.32 -13.41 6.04
N ILE A 63 0.98 -14.58 5.49
CA ILE A 63 -0.04 -15.47 6.03
C ILE A 63 0.61 -16.67 6.71
N ALA A 64 1.32 -17.53 5.96
CA ALA A 64 1.82 -18.80 6.49
C ALA A 64 2.87 -18.57 7.59
N GLU A 65 3.77 -17.60 7.43
CA GLU A 65 4.81 -17.26 8.40
C GLU A 65 4.36 -16.22 9.44
N LYS A 66 3.10 -15.78 9.36
CA LYS A 66 2.50 -14.78 10.29
C LYS A 66 3.34 -13.50 10.42
N PHE A 67 3.96 -13.07 9.32
CA PHE A 67 4.69 -11.81 9.28
C PHE A 67 3.72 -10.62 9.41
N GLY A 68 2.58 -10.67 8.72
CA GLY A 68 1.58 -9.60 8.72
C GLY A 68 1.19 -9.13 10.13
N PRO A 69 0.84 -10.02 11.06
CA PRO A 69 0.46 -9.62 12.43
C PRO A 69 1.56 -8.94 13.25
N ALA A 70 2.82 -9.03 12.82
CA ALA A 70 3.95 -8.35 13.48
C ALA A 70 4.07 -6.87 13.10
N ILE A 71 3.34 -6.44 12.08
CA ILE A 71 3.34 -5.07 11.53
C ILE A 71 2.00 -4.42 11.84
N GLY A 72 2.00 -3.14 12.16
CA GLY A 72 0.76 -2.40 12.43
C GLY A 72 -0.16 -2.36 11.21
N LYS A 73 0.20 -1.61 10.17
CA LYS A 73 -0.53 -1.54 8.89
C LYS A 73 0.40 -1.83 7.73
N ILE A 74 -0.10 -2.54 6.73
CA ILE A 74 0.60 -2.82 5.47
C ILE A 74 -0.23 -2.23 4.34
N THR A 75 0.29 -1.22 3.66
CA THR A 75 -0.38 -0.61 2.50
C THR A 75 0.43 -0.87 1.23
N ILE A 76 -0.23 -1.44 0.23
CA ILE A 76 0.39 -1.88 -1.01
C ILE A 76 -0.19 -1.06 -2.15
N TYR A 77 0.61 -0.12 -2.66
CA TYR A 77 0.25 0.67 -3.84
C TYR A 77 0.63 -0.09 -5.09
N MET A 78 -0.33 -0.25 -5.98
CA MET A 78 -0.16 -0.93 -7.26
C MET A 78 -0.81 -0.13 -8.38
N ASN A 79 -0.36 -0.36 -9.61
CA ASN A 79 -0.97 0.19 -10.81
C ASN A 79 -1.18 -0.92 -11.83
N GLN A 80 -2.41 -1.08 -12.31
CA GLN A 80 -2.74 -2.08 -13.33
C GLN A 80 -2.02 -1.83 -14.67
N GLY A 81 -1.66 -0.59 -14.96
CA GLY A 81 -0.96 -0.18 -16.17
C GLY A 81 0.57 -0.28 -16.10
N ASP A 82 1.15 -0.78 -15.01
CA ASP A 82 2.60 -0.90 -14.86
C ASP A 82 3.16 -2.02 -15.77
N SER A 83 3.65 -1.62 -16.94
CA SER A 83 4.20 -2.52 -17.95
C SER A 83 5.54 -3.16 -17.51
N ALA A 84 6.30 -2.51 -16.62
CA ALA A 84 7.55 -3.05 -16.12
C ALA A 84 7.30 -4.35 -15.33
N LEU A 85 6.27 -4.39 -14.50
CA LEU A 85 5.86 -5.60 -13.80
C LEU A 85 5.34 -6.68 -14.76
N GLY A 86 4.71 -6.28 -15.89
CA GLY A 86 4.23 -7.20 -16.91
C GLY A 86 5.31 -7.99 -17.61
N ILE A 87 6.42 -7.36 -17.96
CA ILE A 87 7.57 -8.01 -18.58
C ILE A 87 8.18 -9.03 -17.63
N ALA A 88 8.37 -8.65 -16.36
CA ALA A 88 8.89 -9.55 -15.33
C ALA A 88 7.99 -10.77 -15.11
N GLN A 89 6.66 -10.63 -15.19
CA GLN A 89 5.72 -11.76 -15.12
C GLN A 89 5.94 -12.78 -16.23
N THR A 90 6.16 -12.31 -17.47
CA THR A 90 6.37 -13.19 -18.64
C THR A 90 7.64 -14.00 -18.48
N LEU A 91 8.72 -13.39 -18.00
CA LEU A 91 10.01 -14.04 -17.84
C LEU A 91 10.04 -15.04 -16.67
N MET A 92 9.30 -14.80 -15.59
CA MET A 92 9.39 -15.60 -14.35
C MET A 92 8.23 -16.58 -14.17
N LYS A 93 7.33 -16.75 -15.15
CA LYS A 93 6.17 -17.65 -15.10
C LYS A 93 5.30 -17.49 -13.84
N GLY A 94 5.33 -16.32 -13.20
CA GLY A 94 4.59 -16.04 -11.99
C GLY A 94 3.70 -14.81 -12.12
N VAL A 95 2.70 -14.72 -11.25
CA VAL A 95 1.86 -13.53 -11.15
C VAL A 95 2.58 -12.54 -10.23
N ARG A 96 2.91 -11.36 -10.76
CA ARG A 96 3.49 -10.28 -9.95
C ARG A 96 2.42 -9.60 -9.12
N PHE A 97 2.69 -9.51 -7.83
CA PHE A 97 1.74 -8.97 -6.85
C PHE A 97 1.27 -7.55 -7.17
N GLY A 98 2.17 -6.69 -7.65
CA GLY A 98 1.83 -5.31 -8.03
C GLY A 98 0.84 -5.16 -9.18
N ARG A 99 0.50 -6.23 -9.90
CA ARG A 99 -0.52 -6.25 -10.97
C ARG A 99 -1.81 -6.96 -10.61
N LEU A 100 -1.88 -7.53 -9.42
CA LEU A 100 -3.11 -8.15 -8.95
C LEU A 100 -4.17 -7.07 -8.71
N THR A 101 -5.37 -7.41 -9.10
CA THR A 101 -6.57 -6.61 -8.85
C THR A 101 -7.64 -7.50 -8.26
N ALA A 102 -8.59 -6.90 -7.55
CA ALA A 102 -9.71 -7.61 -6.96
C ALA A 102 -10.43 -8.53 -7.99
N GLN A 103 -10.58 -8.04 -9.22
CA GLN A 103 -11.27 -8.77 -10.29
C GLN A 103 -10.53 -10.02 -10.82
N LYS A 104 -9.26 -10.19 -10.48
CA LYS A 104 -8.44 -11.35 -10.93
C LYS A 104 -8.20 -12.37 -9.83
N GLN A 105 -8.80 -12.18 -8.67
CA GLN A 105 -8.67 -13.12 -7.56
C GLN A 105 -9.53 -14.36 -7.78
N THR A 106 -9.02 -15.51 -7.36
CA THR A 106 -9.83 -16.70 -7.17
C THR A 106 -10.63 -16.58 -5.85
N ASP A 107 -11.75 -17.27 -5.73
CA ASP A 107 -12.55 -17.27 -4.50
C ASP A 107 -11.73 -17.61 -3.25
N ARG A 108 -10.77 -18.53 -3.39
CA ARG A 108 -9.87 -18.92 -2.30
C ARG A 108 -8.93 -17.79 -1.89
N GLU A 109 -8.38 -17.06 -2.85
CA GLU A 109 -7.49 -15.90 -2.61
C GLU A 109 -8.27 -14.75 -1.98
N ALA A 110 -9.48 -14.49 -2.44
CA ALA A 110 -10.37 -13.50 -1.85
C ALA A 110 -10.68 -13.83 -0.37
N GLN A 111 -10.96 -15.09 -0.04
CA GLN A 111 -11.17 -15.53 1.34
C GLN A 111 -9.95 -15.33 2.23
N ILE A 112 -8.73 -15.57 1.70
CA ILE A 112 -7.50 -15.35 2.44
C ILE A 112 -7.35 -13.86 2.77
N PHE A 113 -7.52 -12.98 1.78
CA PHE A 113 -7.37 -11.54 1.98
C PHE A 113 -8.46 -10.92 2.88
N GLN A 114 -9.69 -11.44 2.84
CA GLN A 114 -10.77 -11.01 3.74
C GLN A 114 -10.43 -11.20 5.22
N ASN A 115 -9.60 -12.18 5.54
CA ASN A 115 -9.19 -12.48 6.90
C ASN A 115 -7.97 -11.67 7.39
N ILE A 116 -7.30 -10.92 6.49
CA ILE A 116 -6.14 -10.09 6.83
C ILE A 116 -6.61 -8.65 7.06
N ARG A 117 -6.80 -8.27 8.32
CA ARG A 117 -7.37 -6.96 8.67
C ARG A 117 -6.42 -5.78 8.51
N ASN A 118 -5.11 -6.02 8.60
CA ASN A 118 -4.10 -4.95 8.59
C ASN A 118 -3.42 -4.75 7.23
N VAL A 119 -3.93 -5.36 6.15
CA VAL A 119 -3.40 -5.20 4.79
C VAL A 119 -4.41 -4.45 3.93
N CYS A 120 -3.94 -3.43 3.23
CA CYS A 120 -4.71 -2.58 2.32
C CYS A 120 -4.03 -2.55 0.94
N PHE A 121 -4.78 -2.86 -0.11
CA PHE A 121 -4.32 -2.77 -1.50
C PHE A 121 -4.91 -1.52 -2.14
N VAL A 122 -4.06 -0.63 -2.65
CA VAL A 122 -4.47 0.62 -3.28
C VAL A 122 -4.12 0.60 -4.76
N ASN A 123 -5.14 0.56 -5.62
CA ASN A 123 -4.97 0.69 -7.06
C ASN A 123 -4.92 2.18 -7.44
N VAL A 124 -3.76 2.66 -7.84
CA VAL A 124 -3.54 4.05 -8.25
C VAL A 124 -3.98 4.23 -9.70
N LYS A 125 -5.05 5.00 -9.94
CA LYS A 125 -5.58 5.30 -11.27
C LYS A 125 -4.92 6.56 -11.86
N GLY A 126 -4.93 6.65 -13.18
CA GLY A 126 -4.47 7.86 -13.89
C GLY A 126 -2.98 7.88 -14.20
N VAL A 127 -2.25 6.83 -13.86
CA VAL A 127 -0.83 6.67 -14.22
C VAL A 127 -0.72 6.13 -15.65
N LYS A 128 -0.01 6.82 -16.53
CA LYS A 128 0.16 6.43 -17.93
C LYS A 128 1.62 6.07 -18.25
N GLY A 129 1.81 5.00 -19.06
CA GLY A 129 3.04 4.69 -19.76
C GLY A 129 4.17 4.10 -18.91
N PHE A 130 5.36 4.01 -19.51
CA PHE A 130 6.59 3.46 -18.93
C PHE A 130 7.05 4.18 -17.64
N VAL A 131 6.62 5.42 -17.46
CA VAL A 131 6.83 6.25 -16.26
C VAL A 131 6.00 5.75 -15.07
N GLY A 132 5.12 4.80 -15.31
CA GLY A 132 4.20 4.23 -14.32
C GLY A 132 4.85 3.57 -13.10
N HIS A 133 6.09 3.13 -13.17
CA HIS A 133 6.76 2.44 -12.05
C HIS A 133 7.14 3.38 -10.89
N GLY A 134 7.36 4.66 -11.16
CA GLY A 134 7.66 5.71 -10.16
C GLY A 134 6.44 6.51 -9.69
N TYR A 135 5.23 6.05 -9.93
CA TYR A 135 4.00 6.82 -9.70
C TYR A 135 3.84 7.32 -8.26
N PHE A 136 4.31 6.58 -7.28
CA PHE A 136 4.21 6.99 -5.88
C PHE A 136 4.98 8.29 -5.57
N LYS A 137 5.99 8.65 -6.39
CA LYS A 137 6.72 9.93 -6.28
C LYS A 137 6.09 11.05 -7.11
N ASN A 138 5.50 10.68 -8.27
CA ASN A 138 5.12 11.63 -9.30
C ASN A 138 3.59 11.83 -9.38
N HIS A 139 2.81 11.00 -8.66
CA HIS A 139 1.36 11.13 -8.61
C HIS A 139 0.97 11.87 -7.32
N PRO A 140 0.51 13.14 -7.42
CA PRO A 140 0.24 13.96 -6.23
C PRO A 140 -0.74 13.31 -5.24
N GLY A 141 -1.77 12.62 -5.76
CA GLY A 141 -2.72 11.89 -4.92
C GLY A 141 -2.08 10.74 -4.14
N ALA A 142 -1.20 9.95 -4.77
CA ALA A 142 -0.52 8.85 -4.09
C ALA A 142 0.44 9.38 -3.01
N LEU A 143 1.16 10.46 -3.30
CA LEU A 143 2.03 11.09 -2.32
C LEU A 143 1.24 11.67 -1.14
N SER A 144 0.11 12.35 -1.41
CA SER A 144 -0.79 12.86 -0.38
C SER A 144 -1.34 11.72 0.50
N ASP A 145 -1.77 10.62 -0.10
CA ASP A 145 -2.30 9.46 0.62
C ASP A 145 -1.24 8.83 1.55
N ILE A 146 0.01 8.69 1.07
CA ILE A 146 1.13 8.20 1.87
C ILE A 146 1.42 9.14 3.06
N ILE A 147 1.43 10.45 2.82
CA ILE A 147 1.65 11.45 3.89
C ILE A 147 0.57 11.31 4.96
N LYS A 148 -0.71 11.26 4.58
CA LYS A 148 -1.83 11.12 5.52
C LYS A 148 -1.79 9.80 6.29
N LEU A 149 -1.40 8.73 5.64
CA LEU A 149 -1.19 7.45 6.30
C LEU A 149 -0.11 7.54 7.38
N ILE A 150 1.00 8.22 7.10
CA ILE A 150 2.13 8.34 8.02
C ILE A 150 1.82 9.33 9.16
N THR A 151 1.26 10.50 8.83
CA THR A 151 1.10 11.60 9.79
C THR A 151 -0.16 11.50 10.62
N LEU A 152 -1.24 10.97 10.06
CA LEU A 152 -2.56 10.89 10.69
C LEU A 152 -2.96 9.46 11.06
N ASP A 153 -2.20 8.46 10.62
CA ASP A 153 -2.55 7.04 10.71
C ASP A 153 -3.96 6.73 10.17
N ALA A 154 -4.39 7.54 9.18
CA ALA A 154 -5.76 7.55 8.67
C ALA A 154 -6.16 6.22 8.01
N GLU A 155 -7.37 5.76 8.31
CA GLU A 155 -7.91 4.55 7.71
C GLU A 155 -8.35 4.78 6.25
N PRO A 156 -8.22 3.79 5.38
CA PRO A 156 -8.68 3.90 4.01
C PRO A 156 -10.21 4.13 3.97
N GLY A 157 -10.65 5.12 3.17
CA GLY A 157 -12.05 5.51 3.06
C GLY A 157 -12.54 6.49 4.14
N SER A 158 -11.65 6.94 5.05
CA SER A 158 -11.98 8.05 5.97
C SER A 158 -12.00 9.40 5.25
N THR A 159 -12.50 10.42 5.91
CA THR A 159 -12.50 11.81 5.41
C THR A 159 -11.08 12.29 5.10
N GLU A 160 -10.13 11.95 5.96
CA GLU A 160 -8.73 12.32 5.80
C GLU A 160 -8.06 11.54 4.66
N ARG A 161 -8.55 10.32 4.38
CA ARG A 161 -7.99 9.41 3.37
C ARG A 161 -9.08 8.83 2.48
N PRO A 162 -9.68 9.65 1.58
CA PRO A 162 -10.89 9.34 0.83
C PRO A 162 -10.63 8.38 -0.34
N LEU A 163 -10.12 7.20 -0.04
CA LEU A 163 -9.99 6.12 -1.00
C LEU A 163 -11.36 5.51 -1.29
N THR A 164 -11.61 5.19 -2.54
CA THR A 164 -12.85 4.51 -2.96
C THR A 164 -12.73 3.01 -2.74
N LYS A 165 -13.62 2.43 -1.96
CA LYS A 165 -13.63 0.99 -1.72
C LYS A 165 -14.04 0.24 -2.98
N ILE A 166 -13.28 -0.77 -3.38
CA ILE A 166 -13.61 -1.70 -4.46
C ILE A 166 -14.31 -2.94 -3.87
N GLU A 167 -13.56 -3.72 -3.11
CA GLU A 167 -14.07 -4.89 -2.36
C GLU A 167 -13.06 -5.30 -1.29
N SER A 168 -13.50 -5.97 -0.23
CA SER A 168 -12.62 -6.50 0.83
C SER A 168 -11.56 -5.48 1.26
N ASN A 169 -10.27 -5.79 1.09
CA ASN A 169 -9.12 -4.95 1.42
C ASN A 169 -8.61 -4.13 0.21
N PHE A 170 -9.37 -4.09 -0.90
CA PHE A 170 -8.99 -3.40 -2.14
C PHE A 170 -9.68 -2.05 -2.25
N TRP A 171 -8.89 -1.05 -2.56
CA TRP A 171 -9.26 0.35 -2.67
C TRP A 171 -8.74 0.95 -3.97
N SER A 172 -9.38 2.02 -4.41
CA SER A 172 -8.95 2.82 -5.55
C SER A 172 -8.56 4.22 -5.09
N LEU A 173 -7.42 4.67 -5.57
CA LEU A 173 -7.04 6.08 -5.53
C LEU A 173 -7.37 6.66 -6.89
N ASP A 174 -8.47 7.41 -6.93
CA ASP A 174 -9.01 7.97 -8.16
C ASP A 174 -8.31 9.28 -8.54
N ARG A 175 -8.56 9.77 -9.77
CA ARG A 175 -7.88 10.97 -10.29
C ARG A 175 -8.25 12.24 -9.55
N ASP A 176 -9.42 12.27 -8.96
CA ASP A 176 -10.00 13.37 -8.19
C ASP A 176 -9.66 13.33 -6.70
N TYR A 177 -8.83 12.38 -6.29
CA TYR A 177 -8.45 12.18 -4.87
C TYR A 177 -8.09 13.48 -4.13
N LEU A 178 -7.36 14.40 -4.78
CA LEU A 178 -6.97 15.68 -4.18
C LEU A 178 -8.12 16.71 -4.14
N GLN A 179 -9.15 16.55 -4.98
CA GLN A 179 -10.29 17.47 -5.00
C GLN A 179 -11.27 17.17 -3.87
N THR A 180 -11.37 15.91 -3.47
CA THR A 180 -12.16 15.49 -2.31
C THR A 180 -11.54 15.94 -0.98
N ASP A 181 -10.30 16.41 -1.01
CA ASP A 181 -9.54 16.90 0.15
C ASP A 181 -9.82 18.38 0.47
N ILE A 182 -10.43 19.12 -0.45
CA ILE A 182 -10.72 20.55 -0.24
C ILE A 182 -12.10 20.65 0.39
N PRO A 183 -12.23 21.16 1.64
CA PRO A 183 -13.54 21.43 2.23
C PRO A 183 -14.36 22.31 1.27
N GLU A 184 -15.63 21.99 1.06
CA GLU A 184 -16.55 22.75 0.17
C GLU A 184 -16.48 24.26 0.40
N THR A 185 -16.20 24.69 1.60
CA THR A 185 -16.02 26.09 2.00
C THR A 185 -14.91 26.82 1.24
N GLN A 186 -13.88 26.10 0.75
CA GLN A 186 -12.79 26.72 -0.03
C GLN A 186 -13.04 26.71 -1.55
N LEU A 187 -13.97 25.88 -2.04
CA LEU A 187 -14.35 25.87 -3.45
C LEU A 187 -15.18 27.10 -3.85
N ILE A 188 -15.95 27.64 -2.91
CA ILE A 188 -16.81 28.82 -3.15
C ILE A 188 -15.99 30.10 -3.34
N SER A 189 -14.81 30.21 -2.73
CA SER A 189 -13.93 31.38 -2.82
C SER A 189 -13.12 31.47 -4.12
N ARG A 190 -13.15 30.45 -4.98
CA ARG A 190 -12.40 30.40 -6.25
C ARG A 190 -13.25 30.58 -7.51
N ARG A 191 -14.54 30.93 -7.38
CA ARG A 191 -15.29 31.32 -8.56
C ARG A 191 -14.79 32.70 -9.03
N PRO A 192 -14.34 32.85 -10.29
CA PRO A 192 -14.01 34.16 -10.81
C PRO A 192 -15.26 35.03 -10.74
N GLN A 193 -15.14 36.21 -10.14
CA GLN A 193 -16.16 37.23 -10.30
C GLN A 193 -16.21 37.55 -11.78
N THR A 194 -17.30 37.17 -12.41
CA THR A 194 -17.64 37.67 -13.74
C THR A 194 -18.08 39.13 -13.56
N ASP A 195 -17.14 40.04 -13.79
CA ASP A 195 -17.44 41.44 -13.93
C ASP A 195 -18.42 41.58 -15.08
N GLY A 196 -19.63 42.14 -14.76
CA GLY A 196 -20.68 42.50 -15.69
C GLY A 196 -20.38 43.82 -16.38
#